data_fe08eefeb2883e0a1551059e736335f3
#
_entry.id   fe08eefeb2883e0a1551059e736335f3
#
_cell.length_a   1.000
_cell.length_b   1.000
_cell.length_c   1.000
_cell.angle_alpha   90.00
_cell.angle_beta   90.00
_cell.angle_gamma   90.00
#
_symmetry.space_group_name_H-M   'P 1'
#
loop_
_entity.id
_entity.type
_entity.pdbx_description
1 polymer ?
#
loop_
_entity_poly.entity_id
_entity_poly.type
_entity_poly.pdbx_seq_one_letter_code
_entity_poly.pdbx_strand_id
1 'polypeptide(L)'
;MIILIAEFKTKPETRDKMIEISEPMVALSNREEGCISYEFLQDPFDLNSFKFVERWRSQKDLDLHFEKAYFKDFTERFPELLQEVETLNIYNISEENMVA
;
A
#
# COMPACT_ATOMS: atom_id res chain seq x y z
N MET A 1 -10.96 12.88 -3.15
CA MET A 1 -9.73 12.13 -2.85
C MET A 1 -10.05 10.79 -2.23
N ILE A 2 -9.31 9.78 -2.57
CA ILE A 2 -9.44 8.43 -2.01
C ILE A 2 -8.20 8.14 -1.17
N ILE A 3 -8.41 7.58 0.02
CA ILE A 3 -7.33 7.07 0.85
C ILE A 3 -7.53 5.55 0.97
N LEU A 4 -6.49 4.79 0.68
CA LEU A 4 -6.48 3.36 0.90
C LEU A 4 -5.45 3.05 1.97
N ILE A 5 -5.84 2.28 2.98
CA ILE A 5 -4.94 1.80 4.03
C ILE A 5 -4.97 0.28 4.02
N ALA A 6 -3.83 -0.32 3.75
CA ALA A 6 -3.64 -1.77 3.82
C ALA A 6 -2.81 -2.08 5.05
N GLU A 7 -3.33 -2.90 5.96
CA GLU A 7 -2.61 -3.32 7.16
C GLU A 7 -2.33 -4.82 7.08
N PHE A 8 -1.10 -5.20 7.35
CA PHE A 8 -0.71 -6.61 7.23
C PHE A 8 0.48 -6.95 8.10
N LYS A 9 0.62 -8.23 8.39
CA LYS A 9 1.74 -8.78 9.15
C LYS A 9 2.44 -9.86 8.37
N THR A 10 3.76 -9.79 8.31
CA THR A 10 4.58 -10.83 7.71
C THR A 10 4.91 -11.89 8.74
N LYS A 11 5.35 -13.05 8.26
CA LYS A 11 6.07 -14.01 9.08
C LYS A 11 7.46 -13.43 9.37
N PRO A 12 8.10 -13.80 10.48
CA PRO A 12 9.45 -13.29 10.76
C PRO A 12 10.44 -13.58 9.62
N GLU A 13 10.36 -14.76 9.02
CA GLU A 13 11.27 -15.19 7.95
C GLU A 13 10.98 -14.53 6.59
N THR A 14 9.82 -13.89 6.42
CA THR A 14 9.46 -13.22 5.16
C THR A 14 9.52 -11.69 5.25
N ARG A 15 9.85 -11.16 6.41
CA ARG A 15 9.89 -9.71 6.64
C ARG A 15 10.80 -8.98 5.65
N ASP A 16 12.03 -9.47 5.51
CA ASP A 16 13.00 -8.80 4.64
C ASP A 16 12.57 -8.88 3.17
N LYS A 17 11.95 -9.98 2.76
CA LYS A 17 11.43 -10.13 1.41
C LYS A 17 10.30 -9.14 1.15
N MET A 18 9.43 -8.92 2.14
CA MET A 18 8.35 -7.93 2.02
C MET A 18 8.91 -6.53 1.80
N ILE A 19 9.94 -6.15 2.56
CA ILE A 19 10.58 -4.84 2.38
C ILE A 19 11.19 -4.74 0.97
N GLU A 20 11.87 -5.79 0.52
CA GLU A 20 12.51 -5.83 -0.79
C GLU A 20 11.50 -5.63 -1.91
N ILE A 21 10.39 -6.36 -1.93
CA ILE A 21 9.41 -6.27 -3.02
C ILE A 21 8.54 -5.02 -2.94
N SER A 22 8.45 -4.40 -1.76
CA SER A 22 7.64 -3.18 -1.56
C SER A 22 8.33 -1.92 -2.06
N GLU A 23 9.65 -1.90 -2.12
CA GLU A 23 10.40 -0.73 -2.58
C GLU A 23 10.03 -0.31 -4.01
N PRO A 24 10.10 -1.20 -5.03
CA PRO A 24 9.67 -0.83 -6.38
C PRO A 24 8.19 -0.50 -6.47
N MET A 25 7.35 -1.12 -5.64
CA MET A 25 5.92 -0.83 -5.57
C MET A 25 5.68 0.63 -5.21
N VAL A 26 6.38 1.12 -4.18
CA VAL A 26 6.30 2.52 -3.75
C VAL A 26 6.81 3.45 -4.86
N ALA A 27 7.97 3.15 -5.42
CA ALA A 27 8.58 4.00 -6.44
C ALA A 27 7.70 4.14 -7.69
N LEU A 28 7.19 3.02 -8.20
CA LEU A 28 6.37 3.00 -9.40
C LEU A 28 4.99 3.62 -9.16
N SER A 29 4.39 3.35 -8.00
CA SER A 29 3.07 3.89 -7.66
C SER A 29 3.10 5.41 -7.58
N ASN A 30 4.15 5.98 -6.96
CA ASN A 30 4.28 7.43 -6.86
C ASN A 30 4.46 8.13 -8.20
N ARG A 31 4.79 7.40 -9.27
CA ARG A 31 4.92 7.94 -10.63
C ARG A 31 3.60 7.95 -11.39
N GLU A 32 2.58 7.28 -10.88
CA GLU A 32 1.27 7.27 -11.54
C GLU A 32 0.64 8.65 -11.41
N GLU A 33 0.04 9.15 -12.51
CA GLU A 33 -0.49 10.51 -12.56
C GLU A 33 -1.49 10.82 -11.45
N GLY A 34 -2.38 9.87 -11.16
CA GLY A 34 -3.42 10.06 -10.15
C GLY A 34 -3.00 9.78 -8.72
N CYS A 35 -1.74 9.37 -8.50
CA CYS A 35 -1.23 9.09 -7.17
C CYS A 35 -0.76 10.37 -6.48
N ILE A 36 -1.39 10.72 -5.36
CA ILE A 36 -0.98 11.87 -4.55
C ILE A 36 0.19 11.47 -3.66
N SER A 37 0.10 10.30 -3.03
CA SER A 37 1.19 9.76 -2.21
C SER A 37 0.99 8.25 -2.05
N TYR A 38 2.10 7.55 -1.92
CA TYR A 38 2.12 6.11 -1.70
C TYR A 38 3.24 5.80 -0.72
N GLU A 39 2.89 5.31 0.47
CA GLU A 39 3.84 5.09 1.54
C GLU A 39 3.79 3.65 2.04
N PHE A 40 4.95 3.09 2.34
CA PHE A 40 5.11 1.79 2.97
C PHE A 40 5.73 2.03 4.35
N LEU A 41 5.02 1.63 5.40
CA LEU A 41 5.37 1.94 6.78
C LEU A 41 5.54 0.66 7.60
N GLN A 42 6.50 0.67 8.51
CA GLN A 42 6.76 -0.42 9.42
C GLN A 42 6.55 0.07 10.85
N ASP A 43 5.88 -0.76 11.67
CA ASP A 43 5.67 -0.45 13.08
C ASP A 43 6.99 -0.64 13.83
N PRO A 44 7.51 0.38 14.54
CA PRO A 44 8.77 0.25 15.25
C PRO A 44 8.68 -0.68 16.48
N PHE A 45 7.48 -1.00 16.94
CA PHE A 45 7.25 -1.86 18.09
C PHE A 45 6.89 -3.29 17.72
N ASP A 46 6.57 -3.53 16.44
CA ASP A 46 6.34 -4.87 15.89
C ASP A 46 6.86 -4.86 14.44
N LEU A 47 8.10 -5.28 14.27
CA LEU A 47 8.80 -5.19 12.99
C LEU A 47 8.19 -6.05 11.87
N ASN A 48 7.26 -6.94 12.20
CA ASN A 48 6.53 -7.75 11.23
C ASN A 48 5.21 -7.07 10.81
N SER A 49 4.86 -5.95 11.42
CA SER A 49 3.64 -5.21 11.14
C SER A 49 3.90 -4.04 10.19
N PHE A 50 3.14 -3.98 9.11
CA PHE A 50 3.33 -3.01 8.04
C PHE A 50 2.01 -2.40 7.60
N LYS A 51 2.12 -1.25 6.93
CA LYS A 51 0.99 -0.60 6.27
C LYS A 51 1.42 -0.01 4.94
N PHE A 52 0.54 -0.08 3.95
CA PHE A 52 0.55 0.86 2.83
C PHE A 52 -0.47 1.94 3.13
N VAL A 53 -0.06 3.18 3.00
CA VAL A 53 -0.97 4.34 3.09
C VAL A 53 -0.91 5.06 1.76
N GLU A 54 -2.04 5.07 1.05
CA GLU A 54 -2.12 5.55 -0.32
C GLU A 54 -3.15 6.65 -0.42
N ARG A 55 -2.81 7.72 -1.14
CA ARG A 55 -3.73 8.79 -1.46
C ARG A 55 -3.84 8.91 -2.97
N TRP A 56 -5.08 8.84 -3.46
CA TRP A 56 -5.39 8.87 -4.89
C TRP A 56 -6.34 10.01 -5.20
N ARG A 57 -6.14 10.65 -6.33
CA ARG A 57 -6.97 11.79 -6.78
C ARG A 57 -8.45 11.38 -6.88
N SER A 58 -8.72 10.18 -7.38
CA SER A 58 -10.08 9.66 -7.57
C SER A 58 -10.10 8.15 -7.53
N GLN A 59 -11.32 7.57 -7.41
CA GLN A 59 -11.50 6.12 -7.50
C GLN A 59 -11.03 5.58 -8.85
N LYS A 60 -11.24 6.33 -9.93
CA LYS A 60 -10.78 5.95 -11.27
C LYS A 60 -9.27 5.76 -11.30
N ASP A 61 -8.54 6.67 -10.68
CA ASP A 61 -7.07 6.58 -10.64
C ASP A 61 -6.61 5.37 -9.84
N LEU A 62 -7.30 5.06 -8.74
CA LEU A 62 -7.02 3.85 -7.97
C LEU A 62 -7.32 2.59 -8.79
N ASP A 63 -8.44 2.58 -9.52
CA ASP A 63 -8.79 1.47 -10.41
C ASP A 63 -7.72 1.25 -11.48
N LEU A 64 -7.18 2.32 -12.06
CA LEU A 64 -6.08 2.25 -13.02
C LEU A 64 -4.81 1.66 -12.39
N HIS A 65 -4.55 1.99 -11.13
CA HIS A 65 -3.43 1.41 -10.37
C HIS A 65 -3.57 -0.11 -10.29
N PHE A 66 -4.76 -0.61 -9.98
CA PHE A 66 -5.02 -2.05 -9.89
C PHE A 66 -4.81 -2.79 -11.22
N GLU A 67 -4.85 -2.08 -12.34
CA GLU A 67 -4.62 -2.65 -13.67
C GLU A 67 -3.13 -2.74 -14.06
N LYS A 68 -2.25 -2.12 -13.31
CA LYS A 68 -0.82 -2.11 -13.62
C LYS A 68 -0.22 -3.50 -13.46
N ALA A 69 0.65 -3.88 -14.41
CA ALA A 69 1.32 -5.17 -14.38
C ALA A 69 2.13 -5.37 -13.09
N TYR A 70 2.82 -4.33 -12.61
CA TYR A 70 3.62 -4.44 -11.40
C TYR A 70 2.74 -4.63 -10.15
N PHE A 71 1.52 -4.06 -10.13
CA PHE A 71 0.58 -4.28 -9.05
C PHE A 71 0.11 -5.74 -9.03
N LYS A 72 -0.29 -6.26 -10.20
CA LYS A 72 -0.75 -7.66 -10.32
C LYS A 72 0.35 -8.64 -9.91
N ASP A 73 1.58 -8.39 -10.34
CA ASP A 73 2.73 -9.20 -9.98
C ASP A 73 2.99 -9.19 -8.46
N PHE A 74 2.90 -8.02 -7.85
CA PHE A 74 3.03 -7.88 -6.40
C PHE A 74 1.96 -8.68 -5.67
N THR A 75 0.68 -8.54 -6.08
CA THR A 75 -0.43 -9.20 -5.41
C THR A 75 -0.40 -10.72 -5.54
N GLU A 76 0.26 -11.26 -6.55
CA GLU A 76 0.47 -12.70 -6.67
C GLU A 76 1.45 -13.23 -5.63
N ARG A 77 2.48 -12.45 -5.30
CA ARG A 77 3.51 -12.84 -4.33
C ARG A 77 3.16 -12.50 -2.90
N PHE A 78 2.31 -11.52 -2.71
CA PHE A 78 1.99 -10.92 -1.42
C PHE A 78 1.44 -11.91 -0.39
N PRO A 79 0.38 -12.73 -0.69
CA PRO A 79 -0.27 -13.56 0.32
C PRO A 79 0.65 -14.56 1.02
N GLU A 80 1.59 -15.16 0.29
CA GLU A 80 2.48 -16.18 0.87
C GLU A 80 3.50 -15.61 1.86
N LEU A 81 3.69 -14.28 1.86
CA LEU A 81 4.58 -13.61 2.79
C LEU A 81 3.88 -13.26 4.10
N LEU A 82 2.55 -13.37 4.14
CA LEU A 82 1.74 -12.91 5.26
C LEU A 82 1.55 -13.97 6.32
N GLN A 83 1.48 -13.53 7.58
CA GLN A 83 1.12 -14.35 8.73
C GLN A 83 -0.38 -14.60 8.76
N GLU A 84 -1.16 -13.61 8.29
CA GLU A 84 -2.63 -13.65 8.28
C GLU A 84 -3.14 -12.79 7.11
N VAL A 85 -4.42 -12.90 6.82
CA VAL A 85 -5.03 -12.12 5.73
C VAL A 85 -4.97 -10.64 6.07
N GLU A 86 -4.61 -9.82 5.07
CA GLU A 86 -4.52 -8.37 5.20
C GLU A 86 -5.89 -7.72 5.39
N THR A 87 -5.87 -6.53 5.97
CA THR A 87 -7.06 -5.66 6.08
C THR A 87 -6.89 -4.50 5.11
N LEU A 88 -7.90 -4.28 4.27
CA LEU A 88 -7.94 -3.18 3.31
C LEU A 88 -9.14 -2.29 3.61
N ASN A 89 -8.90 -1.00 3.79
CA ASN A 89 -9.97 -0.01 3.95
C ASN A 89 -9.80 1.11 2.94
N ILE A 90 -10.89 1.49 2.30
CA ILE A 90 -10.93 2.60 1.34
C ILE A 90 -11.84 3.67 1.92
N TYR A 91 -11.34 4.91 1.94
CA TYR A 91 -12.06 6.06 2.45
C TYR A 91 -12.27 7.07 1.34
N ASN A 92 -13.51 7.53 1.18
CA ASN A 92 -13.84 8.63 0.29
C ASN A 92 -13.77 9.92 1.10
N ILE A 93 -12.88 10.83 0.69
CA ILE A 93 -12.65 12.09 1.38
C ILE A 93 -13.33 13.20 0.60
N SER A 94 -14.34 13.84 1.20
CA SER A 94 -15.04 14.96 0.61
C SER A 94 -14.41 16.30 0.98
N GLU A 95 -13.69 16.35 2.10
CA GLU A 95 -13.07 17.57 2.59
C GLU A 95 -11.80 17.21 3.37
N GLU A 96 -10.75 18.00 3.15
CA GLU A 96 -9.50 17.88 3.88
C GLU A 96 -9.14 19.22 4.46
N ASN A 97 -8.88 19.27 5.78
CA ASN A 97 -8.49 20.48 6.48
C ASN A 97 -7.05 20.31 7.01
N MET A 98 -6.18 21.23 6.61
CA MET A 98 -4.84 21.26 7.17
C MET A 98 -4.87 22.04 8.48
N VAL A 99 -4.41 21.38 9.54
CA VAL A 99 -4.26 22.00 10.86
C VAL A 99 -2.78 22.24 11.06
N ALA A 100 -2.38 23.49 11.03
CA ALA A 100 -0.97 23.88 11.04
C ALA A 100 -0.24 23.50 12.32
#